data_03cc8d55f684ef17baa2f5f5ac36da38
#
_entry.id   03cc8d55f684ef17baa2f5f5ac36da38
#
_cell.length_a   1.000
_cell.length_b   1.000
_cell.length_c   1.000
_cell.angle_alpha   90.00
_cell.angle_beta   90.00
_cell.angle_gamma   90.00
#
_symmetry.space_group_name_H-M   'P 1'
#
loop_
_entity.id
_entity.type
_entity.pdbx_description
1 polymer ?
#
loop_
_entity_poly.entity_id
_entity_poly.type
_entity_poly.pdbx_seq_one_letter_code
_entity_poly.pdbx_strand_id
1 'polypeptide(L)'
;MKKAKKIIDNVYWVGVRDLNNRHFHGDLYPIDEGCTYNAYLVVDDEVTLFDTVEEEFTEELLERVESVLQGREIDNIVVQHTEPDHSGGFKKVYAKYPNAKVYASISGKKNMIEQYFDQVPYQVVKTNDTINTGKYDFVFVEMQMIHWPDNMLTYCPQLKTVFSNDAFGQHIVNFNLTDEGLDKAYCLKQAKEYFANIVLPYTTPVQAKLNLILGMNLDIEYIMPAHGIIWKDYIADIIETYKGIAAQKVENKAVIVYESVWKHTQQIAESLAEGFSDAGMDVKVYKLSDTKSSIVMREIMDAKVVCIGSGTYNNVMAPSVAAFLEHIRPCKFKNKKGVAFAAHGWFNQVAKEIDTRMQQSGIESCHDVVNQCYTPSDNQLEDYFNVAKEIAKNCQE
;
A
#
# COMPACT_ATOMS: atom_id res chain seq x y z
N MET A 1 27.94 -14.70 -9.42
CA MET A 1 27.96 -13.82 -8.23
C MET A 1 27.12 -12.58 -8.54
N LYS A 2 26.09 -12.35 -7.78
CA LYS A 2 25.30 -11.12 -7.82
C LYS A 2 26.11 -9.98 -7.21
N LYS A 3 26.01 -8.77 -7.78
CA LYS A 3 26.76 -7.61 -7.27
C LYS A 3 25.81 -6.60 -6.65
N ALA A 4 26.22 -6.01 -5.55
CA ALA A 4 25.55 -4.85 -4.97
C ALA A 4 25.57 -3.67 -5.95
N LYS A 5 24.62 -2.79 -5.83
CA LYS A 5 24.55 -1.57 -6.66
C LYS A 5 24.77 -0.35 -5.76
N LYS A 6 25.81 0.43 -6.05
CA LYS A 6 26.06 1.68 -5.34
C LYS A 6 24.98 2.70 -5.68
N ILE A 7 24.40 3.31 -4.68
CA ILE A 7 23.36 4.36 -4.81
C ILE A 7 24.02 5.74 -4.67
N ILE A 8 24.65 5.96 -3.52
CA ILE A 8 25.46 7.14 -3.19
C ILE A 8 26.73 6.68 -2.50
N ASP A 9 27.63 7.59 -2.14
CA ASP A 9 28.86 7.22 -1.46
C ASP A 9 28.57 6.45 -0.18
N ASN A 10 29.22 5.29 -0.06
CA ASN A 10 29.12 4.34 1.05
C ASN A 10 27.75 3.66 1.24
N VAL A 11 26.76 3.92 0.39
CA VAL A 11 25.44 3.28 0.46
C VAL A 11 25.23 2.39 -0.75
N TYR A 12 24.91 1.13 -0.50
CA TYR A 12 24.72 0.10 -1.51
C TYR A 12 23.35 -0.56 -1.36
N TRP A 13 22.64 -0.71 -2.47
CA TRP A 13 21.49 -1.60 -2.54
C TRP A 13 21.99 -3.05 -2.64
N VAL A 14 21.54 -3.88 -1.71
CA VAL A 14 21.86 -5.31 -1.61
C VAL A 14 20.61 -6.20 -1.66
N GLY A 15 19.45 -5.61 -1.92
CA GLY A 15 18.18 -6.30 -2.04
C GLY A 15 18.03 -7.18 -3.28
N VAL A 16 16.83 -7.63 -3.55
CA VAL A 16 16.48 -8.55 -4.64
C VAL A 16 15.33 -8.01 -5.48
N ARG A 17 15.28 -8.42 -6.74
CA ARG A 17 14.15 -8.23 -7.65
C ARG A 17 13.49 -9.57 -7.93
N ASP A 18 12.28 -9.74 -7.48
CA ASP A 18 11.44 -10.87 -7.85
C ASP A 18 10.56 -10.48 -9.05
N LEU A 19 11.06 -10.78 -10.24
CA LEU A 19 10.38 -10.49 -11.50
C LEU A 19 9.18 -11.43 -11.75
N ASN A 20 9.04 -12.50 -10.97
CA ASN A 20 8.01 -13.51 -11.16
C ASN A 20 6.82 -13.34 -10.21
N ASN A 21 6.96 -12.55 -9.15
CA ASN A 21 5.85 -12.28 -8.25
C ASN A 21 4.71 -11.59 -9.01
N ARG A 22 3.49 -12.14 -8.87
CA ARG A 22 2.25 -11.58 -9.47
C ARG A 22 1.17 -11.36 -8.42
N HIS A 23 1.40 -11.80 -7.19
CA HIS A 23 0.47 -11.76 -6.10
C HIS A 23 1.19 -11.37 -4.81
N PHE A 24 1.28 -10.06 -4.57
CA PHE A 24 1.78 -9.56 -3.29
C PHE A 24 0.65 -9.66 -2.26
N HIS A 25 0.89 -10.26 -1.10
CA HIS A 25 -0.17 -10.60 -0.14
C HIS A 25 -1.30 -11.48 -0.74
N GLY A 26 -0.93 -12.45 -1.58
CA GLY A 26 -1.86 -13.38 -2.20
C GLY A 26 -2.76 -12.72 -3.25
N ASP A 27 -3.97 -13.27 -3.43
CA ASP A 27 -4.90 -12.81 -4.48
C ASP A 27 -5.50 -11.42 -4.23
N LEU A 28 -5.32 -10.86 -3.03
CA LEU A 28 -5.87 -9.54 -2.70
C LEU A 28 -5.08 -8.41 -3.35
N TYR A 29 -3.78 -8.62 -3.59
CA TYR A 29 -2.95 -7.60 -4.21
C TYR A 29 -2.19 -8.16 -5.44
N PRO A 30 -2.88 -8.33 -6.58
CA PRO A 30 -2.23 -8.71 -7.83
C PRO A 30 -1.38 -7.55 -8.36
N ILE A 31 -0.11 -7.83 -8.71
CA ILE A 31 0.86 -6.88 -9.25
C ILE A 31 1.29 -7.25 -10.67
N ASP A 32 1.73 -6.28 -11.47
CA ASP A 32 2.04 -6.51 -12.90
C ASP A 32 3.51 -6.75 -13.19
N GLU A 33 4.40 -6.04 -12.49
CA GLU A 33 5.81 -5.93 -12.86
C GLU A 33 6.75 -6.75 -11.98
N GLY A 34 6.20 -7.48 -11.01
CA GLY A 34 6.98 -8.12 -9.97
C GLY A 34 7.16 -7.21 -8.74
N CYS A 35 8.05 -7.61 -7.86
CA CYS A 35 8.33 -6.93 -6.60
C CYS A 35 9.84 -6.74 -6.41
N THR A 36 10.23 -5.81 -5.54
CA THR A 36 11.58 -5.76 -4.99
C THR A 36 11.51 -5.92 -3.49
N TYR A 37 12.50 -6.61 -2.94
CA TYR A 37 12.77 -6.65 -1.51
C TYR A 37 14.05 -5.88 -1.30
N ASN A 38 13.94 -4.60 -0.96
CA ASN A 38 15.08 -3.72 -0.83
C ASN A 38 15.73 -3.86 0.54
N ALA A 39 17.02 -4.11 0.53
CA ALA A 39 17.88 -4.03 1.70
C ALA A 39 19.07 -3.13 1.36
N TYR A 40 19.58 -2.42 2.37
CA TYR A 40 20.63 -1.42 2.15
C TYR A 40 21.82 -1.67 3.06
N LEU A 41 23.01 -1.57 2.49
CA LEU A 41 24.28 -1.70 3.22
C LEU A 41 24.97 -0.35 3.25
N VAL A 42 25.26 0.16 4.43
CA VAL A 42 26.08 1.36 4.62
C VAL A 42 27.46 0.95 5.14
N VAL A 43 28.49 1.33 4.40
CA VAL A 43 29.88 1.00 4.72
C VAL A 43 30.58 2.22 5.30
N ASP A 44 30.81 2.20 6.59
CA ASP A 44 31.52 3.23 7.35
C ASP A 44 32.62 2.58 8.19
N ASP A 45 33.07 3.21 9.29
CA ASP A 45 33.95 2.56 10.26
C ASP A 45 33.29 1.27 10.80
N GLU A 46 32.02 1.32 11.17
CA GLU A 46 31.14 0.15 11.35
C GLU A 46 30.21 -0.03 10.13
N VAL A 47 30.02 -1.28 9.70
CA VAL A 47 29.12 -1.63 8.59
C VAL A 47 27.71 -1.90 9.11
N THR A 48 26.71 -1.24 8.52
CA THR A 48 25.31 -1.40 8.91
C THR A 48 24.45 -1.95 7.76
N LEU A 49 23.73 -3.02 8.03
CA LEU A 49 22.71 -3.58 7.15
C LEU A 49 21.31 -3.15 7.63
N PHE A 50 20.52 -2.54 6.73
CA PHE A 50 19.12 -2.19 6.96
C PHE A 50 18.23 -3.21 6.30
N ASP A 51 17.45 -3.95 7.10
CA ASP A 51 16.56 -5.04 6.74
C ASP A 51 17.23 -6.20 5.98
N THR A 52 16.48 -7.22 5.68
CA THR A 52 16.87 -8.35 4.84
C THR A 52 15.85 -8.52 3.71
N VAL A 53 15.63 -9.73 3.27
CA VAL A 53 14.71 -10.10 2.18
C VAL A 53 13.92 -11.34 2.60
N GLU A 54 12.96 -11.79 1.79
CA GLU A 54 12.34 -13.11 1.95
C GLU A 54 13.40 -14.21 2.05
N GLU A 55 13.08 -15.26 2.81
CA GLU A 55 14.01 -16.33 3.11
C GLU A 55 14.64 -16.97 1.86
N GLU A 56 13.86 -17.19 0.82
CA GLU A 56 14.31 -17.81 -0.42
C GLU A 56 15.39 -17.01 -1.17
N PHE A 57 15.41 -15.69 -0.99
CA PHE A 57 16.37 -14.79 -1.63
C PHE A 57 17.60 -14.47 -0.78
N THR A 58 17.75 -15.07 0.40
CA THR A 58 18.84 -14.75 1.33
C THR A 58 20.22 -14.96 0.74
N GLU A 59 20.41 -16.00 -0.07
CA GLU A 59 21.72 -16.26 -0.69
C GLU A 59 22.10 -15.16 -1.69
N GLU A 60 21.13 -14.63 -2.44
CA GLU A 60 21.37 -13.50 -3.34
C GLU A 60 21.74 -12.22 -2.58
N LEU A 61 21.06 -11.95 -1.45
CA LEU A 61 21.41 -10.85 -0.54
C LEU A 61 22.85 -11.00 -0.06
N LEU A 62 23.22 -12.18 0.45
CA LEU A 62 24.57 -12.44 0.98
C LEU A 62 25.65 -12.29 -0.09
N GLU A 63 25.42 -12.79 -1.32
CA GLU A 63 26.36 -12.58 -2.44
C GLU A 63 26.58 -11.09 -2.72
N ARG A 64 25.52 -10.27 -2.68
CA ARG A 64 25.62 -8.82 -2.88
C ARG A 64 26.36 -8.13 -1.75
N VAL A 65 26.06 -8.48 -0.50
CA VAL A 65 26.76 -7.97 0.69
C VAL A 65 28.26 -8.28 0.59
N GLU A 66 28.63 -9.53 0.31
CA GLU A 66 30.03 -9.94 0.17
C GLU A 66 30.76 -9.22 -0.95
N SER A 67 30.06 -8.91 -2.05
CA SER A 67 30.66 -8.16 -3.16
C SER A 67 31.14 -6.76 -2.76
N VAL A 68 30.66 -6.22 -1.64
CA VAL A 68 31.03 -4.91 -1.09
C VAL A 68 32.01 -5.05 0.06
N LEU A 69 31.78 -5.99 0.97
CA LEU A 69 32.52 -6.12 2.23
C LEU A 69 33.99 -6.49 2.05
N GLN A 70 34.30 -7.29 1.03
CA GLN A 70 35.72 -7.69 0.74
C GLN A 70 36.44 -8.25 1.98
N GLY A 71 35.77 -9.02 2.79
CA GLY A 71 36.29 -9.63 4.01
C GLY A 71 36.03 -8.86 5.31
N ARG A 72 35.35 -7.70 5.27
CA ARG A 72 34.84 -7.06 6.47
C ARG A 72 33.58 -7.81 6.97
N GLU A 73 33.25 -7.61 8.23
CA GLU A 73 32.03 -8.13 8.85
C GLU A 73 30.91 -7.09 8.80
N ILE A 74 29.66 -7.52 9.05
CA ILE A 74 28.55 -6.63 9.41
C ILE A 74 28.62 -6.39 10.91
N ASP A 75 28.70 -5.13 11.32
CA ASP A 75 28.75 -4.73 12.72
C ASP A 75 27.36 -4.47 13.31
N ASN A 76 26.44 -4.00 12.47
CA ASN A 76 25.07 -3.63 12.88
C ASN A 76 24.04 -4.16 11.88
N ILE A 77 22.97 -4.74 12.38
CA ILE A 77 21.76 -5.11 11.63
C ILE A 77 20.58 -4.32 12.21
N VAL A 78 19.91 -3.54 11.39
CA VAL A 78 18.72 -2.79 11.77
C VAL A 78 17.50 -3.49 11.18
N VAL A 79 16.64 -4.04 12.03
CA VAL A 79 15.37 -4.64 11.65
C VAL A 79 14.28 -3.59 11.82
N GLN A 80 13.92 -2.92 10.71
CA GLN A 80 12.94 -1.85 10.73
C GLN A 80 11.51 -2.38 10.75
N HIS A 81 11.31 -3.56 10.16
CA HIS A 81 10.03 -4.26 10.09
C HIS A 81 10.23 -5.78 10.11
N THR A 82 9.30 -6.49 10.72
CA THR A 82 9.43 -7.91 11.00
C THR A 82 8.55 -8.80 10.11
N GLU A 83 7.90 -8.24 9.09
CA GLU A 83 7.21 -9.02 8.08
C GLU A 83 8.23 -9.91 7.35
N PRO A 84 7.88 -11.17 6.99
CA PRO A 84 8.85 -12.13 6.45
C PRO A 84 9.58 -11.69 5.17
N ASP A 85 9.01 -10.81 4.39
CA ASP A 85 9.65 -10.26 3.19
C ASP A 85 10.78 -9.25 3.47
N HIS A 86 10.88 -8.76 4.73
CA HIS A 86 11.98 -7.93 5.22
C HIS A 86 12.85 -8.65 6.24
N SER A 87 12.32 -9.65 6.91
CA SER A 87 13.00 -10.33 8.01
C SER A 87 13.33 -11.81 7.74
N GLY A 88 12.79 -12.40 6.68
CA GLY A 88 12.96 -13.85 6.38
C GLY A 88 14.41 -14.29 6.25
N GLY A 89 15.26 -13.44 5.70
CA GLY A 89 16.69 -13.71 5.57
C GLY A 89 17.50 -13.57 6.86
N PHE A 90 16.92 -13.00 7.92
CA PHE A 90 17.63 -12.61 9.14
C PHE A 90 18.41 -13.74 9.79
N LYS A 91 17.83 -14.92 9.95
CA LYS A 91 18.50 -16.07 10.61
C LYS A 91 19.81 -16.45 9.91
N LYS A 92 19.80 -16.54 8.59
CA LYS A 92 20.99 -16.90 7.80
C LYS A 92 22.03 -15.76 7.84
N VAL A 93 21.58 -14.51 7.75
CA VAL A 93 22.47 -13.33 7.85
C VAL A 93 23.12 -13.30 9.23
N TYR A 94 22.36 -13.42 10.32
CA TYR A 94 22.90 -13.42 11.68
C TYR A 94 23.80 -14.62 11.96
N ALA A 95 23.48 -15.81 11.45
CA ALA A 95 24.34 -16.98 11.58
C ALA A 95 25.71 -16.77 10.90
N LYS A 96 25.76 -15.99 9.82
CA LYS A 96 27.00 -15.63 9.13
C LYS A 96 27.78 -14.51 9.83
N TYR A 97 27.07 -13.54 10.44
CA TYR A 97 27.64 -12.40 11.15
C TYR A 97 27.19 -12.36 12.61
N PRO A 98 27.56 -13.36 13.44
CA PRO A 98 27.00 -13.56 14.77
C PRO A 98 27.43 -12.50 15.80
N ASN A 99 28.42 -11.69 15.48
CA ASN A 99 28.89 -10.59 16.32
C ASN A 99 28.15 -9.27 16.06
N ALA A 100 27.29 -9.22 15.06
CA ALA A 100 26.52 -8.01 14.73
C ALA A 100 25.57 -7.64 15.86
N LYS A 101 25.54 -6.35 16.23
CA LYS A 101 24.53 -5.79 17.11
C LYS A 101 23.22 -5.68 16.33
N VAL A 102 22.11 -6.15 16.90
CA VAL A 102 20.81 -6.14 16.23
C VAL A 102 19.90 -5.12 16.88
N TYR A 103 19.44 -4.15 16.11
CA TYR A 103 18.58 -3.06 16.54
C TYR A 103 17.15 -3.28 16.03
N ALA A 104 16.17 -3.14 16.92
CA ALA A 104 14.76 -3.23 16.57
C ALA A 104 13.91 -2.41 17.56
N SER A 105 12.69 -2.05 17.18
CA SER A 105 11.71 -1.51 18.13
C SER A 105 11.36 -2.55 19.20
N ILE A 106 10.70 -2.13 20.27
CA ILE A 106 10.25 -3.07 21.30
C ILE A 106 9.27 -4.12 20.74
N SER A 107 8.38 -3.73 19.84
CA SER A 107 7.47 -4.64 19.13
C SER A 107 8.23 -5.51 18.14
N GLY A 108 9.21 -4.97 17.42
CA GLY A 108 10.07 -5.70 16.51
C GLY A 108 10.83 -6.82 17.21
N LYS A 109 11.48 -6.52 18.35
CA LYS A 109 12.12 -7.56 19.17
C LYS A 109 11.15 -8.69 19.54
N LYS A 110 9.94 -8.33 20.00
CA LYS A 110 8.94 -9.33 20.39
C LYS A 110 8.54 -10.19 19.19
N ASN A 111 8.25 -9.58 18.05
CA ASN A 111 7.83 -10.28 16.85
C ASN A 111 8.93 -11.22 16.34
N MET A 112 10.20 -10.77 16.31
CA MET A 112 11.33 -11.59 15.87
C MET A 112 11.48 -12.85 16.74
N ILE A 113 11.36 -12.70 18.07
CA ILE A 113 11.44 -13.86 18.99
C ILE A 113 10.27 -14.82 18.73
N GLU A 114 9.05 -14.32 18.57
CA GLU A 114 7.86 -15.17 18.34
C GLU A 114 7.87 -15.84 16.96
N GLN A 115 8.34 -15.16 15.90
CA GLN A 115 8.38 -15.71 14.55
C GLN A 115 9.54 -16.70 14.35
N TYR A 116 10.71 -16.38 14.91
CA TYR A 116 11.94 -17.13 14.60
C TYR A 116 12.48 -17.92 15.77
N PHE A 117 11.88 -17.83 16.98
CA PHE A 117 12.31 -18.53 18.20
C PHE A 117 13.79 -18.31 18.51
N ASP A 118 14.28 -17.08 18.24
CA ASP A 118 15.69 -16.76 18.37
C ASP A 118 16.07 -16.30 19.80
N GLN A 119 17.37 -16.30 20.08
CA GLN A 119 17.96 -15.88 21.34
C GLN A 119 18.91 -14.68 21.13
N VAL A 120 18.69 -13.92 20.07
CA VAL A 120 19.52 -12.77 19.71
C VAL A 120 19.41 -11.66 20.76
N PRO A 121 20.53 -11.05 21.19
CA PRO A 121 20.53 -9.97 22.15
C PRO A 121 20.15 -8.62 21.47
N TYR A 122 18.86 -8.45 21.17
CA TYR A 122 18.36 -7.22 20.55
C TYR A 122 18.62 -5.96 21.38
N GLN A 123 19.18 -4.93 20.73
CA GLN A 123 19.23 -3.57 21.23
C GLN A 123 17.90 -2.89 20.89
N VAL A 124 17.07 -2.63 21.91
CA VAL A 124 15.78 -1.96 21.69
C VAL A 124 16.01 -0.48 21.52
N VAL A 125 15.48 0.06 20.40
CA VAL A 125 15.54 1.49 20.07
C VAL A 125 14.14 2.08 19.96
N LYS A 126 14.05 3.39 20.16
CA LYS A 126 12.83 4.19 20.08
C LYS A 126 13.10 5.51 19.36
N THR A 127 12.06 6.28 19.14
CA THR A 127 12.15 7.59 18.49
C THR A 127 13.19 8.49 19.17
N ASN A 128 14.10 9.07 18.37
CA ASN A 128 15.25 9.90 18.70
C ASN A 128 16.47 9.17 19.32
N ASP A 129 16.42 7.84 19.49
CA ASP A 129 17.64 7.11 19.76
C ASP A 129 18.55 7.16 18.52
N THR A 130 19.86 7.18 18.74
CA THR A 130 20.85 7.33 17.67
C THR A 130 21.98 6.35 17.89
N ILE A 131 22.47 5.75 16.78
CA ILE A 131 23.75 5.04 16.75
C ILE A 131 24.71 5.80 15.85
N ASN A 132 25.98 5.87 16.26
CA ASN A 132 27.06 6.42 15.45
C ASN A 132 27.95 5.28 14.95
N THR A 133 28.28 5.29 13.65
CA THR A 133 29.09 4.26 12.99
C THR A 133 30.45 4.77 12.48
N GLY A 134 30.80 5.98 12.89
CA GLY A 134 32.02 6.68 12.47
C GLY A 134 31.67 8.05 11.91
N LYS A 135 31.41 8.14 10.61
CA LYS A 135 30.98 9.38 9.93
C LYS A 135 29.48 9.62 9.99
N TYR A 136 28.69 8.56 10.18
CA TYR A 136 27.25 8.60 10.05
C TYR A 136 26.55 8.38 11.38
N ASP A 137 25.51 9.19 11.61
CA ASP A 137 24.56 9.02 12.71
C ASP A 137 23.26 8.47 12.12
N PHE A 138 22.72 7.42 12.72
CA PHE A 138 21.43 6.85 12.34
C PHE A 138 20.42 7.11 13.46
N VAL A 139 19.47 7.98 13.18
CA VAL A 139 18.39 8.40 14.09
C VAL A 139 17.15 7.56 13.83
N PHE A 140 16.67 6.84 14.84
CA PHE A 140 15.49 5.98 14.73
C PHE A 140 14.20 6.77 14.97
N VAL A 141 13.16 6.43 14.21
CA VAL A 141 11.81 6.96 14.41
C VAL A 141 10.81 5.81 14.34
N GLU A 142 10.09 5.56 15.42
CA GLU A 142 9.07 4.53 15.46
C GLU A 142 7.85 4.94 14.61
N MET A 143 7.47 4.09 13.68
CA MET A 143 6.39 4.27 12.72
C MET A 143 5.23 3.30 12.96
N GLN A 144 4.87 3.08 14.23
CA GLN A 144 3.87 2.09 14.62
C GLN A 144 2.60 2.21 13.78
N MET A 145 2.11 1.05 13.32
CA MET A 145 0.92 0.91 12.46
C MET A 145 1.07 1.50 11.05
N ILE A 146 2.31 1.48 10.53
CA ILE A 146 2.54 1.77 9.12
C ILE A 146 3.38 0.64 8.49
N HIS A 147 2.86 -0.63 8.30
CA HIS A 147 1.44 -0.91 8.63
C HIS A 147 1.31 -1.83 9.86
N TRP A 148 2.39 -2.29 10.48
CA TRP A 148 2.43 -3.11 11.70
C TRP A 148 2.91 -2.31 12.92
N PRO A 149 2.73 -2.84 14.16
CA PRO A 149 3.10 -2.12 15.38
C PRO A 149 4.62 -1.96 15.58
N ASP A 150 5.44 -2.70 14.86
CA ASP A 150 6.90 -2.73 14.96
C ASP A 150 7.62 -1.80 14.00
N ASN A 151 6.92 -1.30 12.95
CA ASN A 151 7.54 -0.47 11.93
C ASN A 151 8.30 0.71 12.53
N MET A 152 9.47 0.95 11.96
CA MET A 152 10.27 2.14 12.20
C MET A 152 10.96 2.58 10.90
N LEU A 153 11.41 3.81 10.86
CA LEU A 153 12.31 4.32 9.84
C LEU A 153 13.61 4.79 10.50
N THR A 154 14.65 4.93 9.69
CA THR A 154 15.94 5.44 10.14
C THR A 154 16.37 6.61 9.25
N TYR A 155 16.74 7.74 9.87
CA TYR A 155 17.24 8.91 9.18
C TYR A 155 18.75 9.08 9.41
N CYS A 156 19.50 9.35 8.33
CA CYS A 156 20.90 9.70 8.40
C CYS A 156 21.10 11.15 7.93
N PRO A 157 21.42 12.09 8.85
CA PRO A 157 21.57 13.52 8.50
C PRO A 157 22.70 13.76 7.50
N GLN A 158 23.84 13.08 7.66
CA GLN A 158 25.02 13.29 6.82
C GLN A 158 24.81 12.81 5.38
N LEU A 159 23.94 11.82 5.17
CA LEU A 159 23.55 11.29 3.88
C LEU A 159 22.24 11.92 3.36
N LYS A 160 21.56 12.75 4.18
CA LYS A 160 20.23 13.30 3.90
C LYS A 160 19.23 12.22 3.44
N THR A 161 19.32 11.04 4.04
CA THR A 161 18.64 9.83 3.60
C THR A 161 17.72 9.29 4.67
N VAL A 162 16.51 8.91 4.24
CA VAL A 162 15.55 8.16 5.05
C VAL A 162 15.47 6.74 4.53
N PHE A 163 15.81 5.75 5.35
CA PHE A 163 15.49 4.34 5.14
C PHE A 163 14.09 4.12 5.70
N SER A 164 13.09 4.06 4.84
CA SER A 164 11.69 4.22 5.24
C SER A 164 10.93 2.92 5.44
N ASN A 165 11.54 1.78 5.13
CA ASN A 165 10.90 0.48 5.06
C ASN A 165 9.64 0.55 4.16
N ASP A 166 8.47 0.08 4.55
CA ASP A 166 7.24 0.06 3.72
C ASP A 166 6.69 1.44 3.38
N ALA A 167 6.95 2.43 4.24
CA ALA A 167 6.48 3.77 3.95
C ALA A 167 7.07 4.28 2.62
N PHE A 168 6.21 4.85 1.77
CA PHE A 168 6.53 5.31 0.43
C PHE A 168 6.88 4.21 -0.59
N GLY A 169 6.59 2.93 -0.25
CA GLY A 169 6.78 1.78 -1.13
C GLY A 169 5.88 1.81 -2.37
N GLN A 170 6.27 1.05 -3.38
CA GLN A 170 5.51 0.80 -4.60
C GLN A 170 6.09 -0.43 -5.35
N HIS A 171 5.28 -1.04 -6.22
CA HIS A 171 5.72 -2.20 -7.00
C HIS A 171 6.17 -1.80 -8.40
N ILE A 172 7.29 -1.06 -8.45
CA ILE A 172 8.00 -0.74 -9.68
C ILE A 172 9.32 -1.50 -9.66
N VAL A 173 9.56 -2.34 -10.66
CA VAL A 173 10.85 -3.02 -10.79
C VAL A 173 11.70 -2.30 -11.83
N ASN A 174 12.62 -1.46 -11.36
CA ASN A 174 13.56 -0.73 -12.20
C ASN A 174 15.01 -1.12 -11.90
N PHE A 175 15.80 -1.31 -12.97
CA PHE A 175 17.22 -1.64 -12.83
C PHE A 175 18.09 -0.43 -12.46
N ASN A 176 17.60 0.80 -12.65
CA ASN A 176 18.29 2.02 -12.22
C ASN A 176 18.11 2.34 -10.73
N LEU A 177 17.18 1.71 -10.06
CA LEU A 177 16.82 1.84 -8.64
C LEU A 177 16.16 3.17 -8.24
N THR A 178 16.38 4.29 -8.92
CA THR A 178 15.81 5.59 -8.58
C THR A 178 14.66 5.98 -9.52
N ASP A 179 13.93 7.01 -9.17
CA ASP A 179 12.88 7.63 -9.99
C ASP A 179 13.45 8.50 -11.14
N GLU A 180 14.77 8.67 -11.21
CA GLU A 180 15.40 9.45 -12.27
C GLU A 180 15.04 8.93 -13.66
N GLY A 181 14.47 9.81 -14.48
CA GLY A 181 14.07 9.50 -15.86
C GLY A 181 12.79 8.68 -15.99
N LEU A 182 12.11 8.35 -14.90
CA LEU A 182 10.79 7.75 -14.93
C LEU A 182 9.69 8.81 -15.03
N ASP A 183 8.54 8.43 -15.57
CA ASP A 183 7.35 9.29 -15.58
C ASP A 183 6.79 9.47 -14.18
N LYS A 184 6.66 10.73 -13.73
CA LYS A 184 6.18 11.07 -12.40
C LYS A 184 4.77 10.53 -12.14
N ALA A 185 3.85 10.66 -13.11
CA ALA A 185 2.47 10.22 -12.94
C ALA A 185 2.41 8.71 -12.75
N TYR A 186 3.24 7.96 -13.48
CA TYR A 186 3.38 6.52 -13.31
C TYR A 186 3.89 6.16 -11.90
N CYS A 187 4.97 6.79 -11.44
CA CYS A 187 5.54 6.51 -10.11
C CYS A 187 4.53 6.78 -8.99
N LEU A 188 3.86 7.94 -9.02
CA LEU A 188 2.85 8.29 -8.03
C LEU A 188 1.62 7.39 -8.10
N LYS A 189 1.22 6.95 -9.29
CA LYS A 189 0.13 5.99 -9.47
C LYS A 189 0.44 4.65 -8.81
N GLN A 190 1.65 4.13 -8.97
CA GLN A 190 2.08 2.88 -8.34
C GLN A 190 2.17 3.02 -6.81
N ALA A 191 2.67 4.15 -6.31
CA ALA A 191 2.70 4.41 -4.87
C ALA A 191 1.28 4.56 -4.28
N LYS A 192 0.34 5.19 -5.00
CA LYS A 192 -1.08 5.22 -4.62
C LYS A 192 -1.68 3.81 -4.58
N GLU A 193 -1.34 2.95 -5.52
CA GLU A 193 -1.83 1.57 -5.55
C GLU A 193 -1.28 0.75 -4.38
N TYR A 194 0.01 0.88 -4.07
CA TYR A 194 0.61 0.29 -2.89
C TYR A 194 -0.09 0.76 -1.61
N PHE A 195 -0.22 2.07 -1.43
CA PHE A 195 -0.90 2.65 -0.26
C PHE A 195 -2.32 2.12 -0.10
N ALA A 196 -3.10 2.09 -1.20
CA ALA A 196 -4.49 1.64 -1.20
C ALA A 196 -4.67 0.20 -0.73
N ASN A 197 -3.69 -0.67 -1.03
CA ASN A 197 -3.78 -2.10 -0.75
C ASN A 197 -3.10 -2.53 0.55
N ILE A 198 -2.12 -1.76 1.05
CA ILE A 198 -1.32 -2.11 2.23
C ILE A 198 -1.60 -1.16 3.40
N VAL A 199 -1.60 0.15 3.15
CA VAL A 199 -1.54 1.17 4.22
C VAL A 199 -2.89 1.82 4.51
N LEU A 200 -3.84 1.78 3.58
CA LEU A 200 -5.12 2.50 3.64
C LEU A 200 -5.93 2.29 4.94
N PRO A 201 -5.97 1.10 5.56
CA PRO A 201 -6.66 0.90 6.85
C PRO A 201 -6.09 1.75 8.00
N TYR A 202 -4.87 2.24 7.83
CA TYR A 202 -4.08 2.92 8.87
C TYR A 202 -3.90 4.43 8.61
N THR A 203 -4.78 5.07 7.85
CA THR A 203 -4.67 6.51 7.50
C THR A 203 -4.51 7.43 8.72
N THR A 204 -5.16 7.13 9.85
CA THR A 204 -5.04 7.93 11.08
C THR A 204 -3.63 7.86 11.69
N PRO A 205 -3.02 6.68 11.93
CA PRO A 205 -1.61 6.58 12.31
C PRO A 205 -0.67 7.24 11.29
N VAL A 206 -0.90 7.01 9.97
CA VAL A 206 -0.08 7.62 8.91
C VAL A 206 -0.07 9.14 9.02
N GLN A 207 -1.23 9.77 9.17
CA GLN A 207 -1.33 11.22 9.33
C GLN A 207 -0.55 11.73 10.55
N ALA A 208 -0.67 11.04 11.69
CA ALA A 208 0.06 11.40 12.91
C ALA A 208 1.59 11.29 12.73
N LYS A 209 2.06 10.22 12.09
CA LYS A 209 3.49 9.98 11.85
C LYS A 209 4.07 10.91 10.79
N LEU A 210 3.33 11.22 9.72
CA LEU A 210 3.73 12.24 8.75
C LEU A 210 3.90 13.61 9.42
N ASN A 211 2.96 14.01 10.27
CA ASN A 211 3.08 15.26 11.01
C ASN A 211 4.32 15.29 11.94
N LEU A 212 4.64 14.16 12.60
CA LEU A 212 5.84 14.01 13.40
C LEU A 212 7.10 14.23 12.55
N ILE A 213 7.24 13.50 11.44
CA ILE A 213 8.42 13.58 10.56
C ILE A 213 8.57 14.99 9.97
N LEU A 214 7.48 15.59 9.51
CA LEU A 214 7.49 16.96 8.98
C LEU A 214 7.89 17.99 10.06
N GLY A 215 7.46 17.79 11.32
CA GLY A 215 7.87 18.62 12.45
C GLY A 215 9.36 18.50 12.81
N MET A 216 10.02 17.42 12.42
CA MET A 216 11.47 17.26 12.61
C MET A 216 12.31 18.10 11.63
N ASN A 217 11.70 18.68 10.59
CA ASN A 217 12.36 19.47 9.54
C ASN A 217 13.61 18.79 8.95
N LEU A 218 13.50 17.52 8.60
CA LEU A 218 14.59 16.74 8.05
C LEU A 218 14.98 17.26 6.66
N ASP A 219 16.29 17.38 6.42
CA ASP A 219 16.84 17.65 5.08
C ASP A 219 16.98 16.32 4.32
N ILE A 220 16.07 16.05 3.36
CA ILE A 220 15.94 14.75 2.70
C ILE A 220 16.25 14.89 1.21
N GLU A 221 17.25 14.16 0.74
CA GLU A 221 17.61 14.01 -0.67
C GLU A 221 17.27 12.61 -1.22
N TYR A 222 17.10 11.63 -0.33
CA TYR A 222 16.72 10.25 -0.69
C TYR A 222 15.72 9.68 0.29
N ILE A 223 14.65 9.05 -0.24
CA ILE A 223 13.80 8.14 0.53
C ILE A 223 14.00 6.74 -0.04
N MET A 224 14.47 5.82 0.78
CA MET A 224 14.85 4.45 0.42
C MET A 224 13.84 3.45 1.01
N PRO A 225 12.75 3.12 0.29
CA PRO A 225 11.73 2.18 0.78
C PRO A 225 12.17 0.74 0.63
N ALA A 226 11.47 -0.17 1.32
CA ALA A 226 11.68 -1.60 1.22
C ALA A 226 11.16 -2.20 -0.11
N HIS A 227 10.24 -1.51 -0.79
CA HIS A 227 9.70 -1.94 -2.08
C HIS A 227 9.80 -0.86 -3.14
N GLY A 228 10.20 -1.29 -4.35
CA GLY A 228 10.22 -0.47 -5.56
C GLY A 228 11.45 0.41 -5.70
N ILE A 229 11.23 1.59 -6.25
CA ILE A 229 12.29 2.56 -6.53
C ILE A 229 12.59 3.45 -5.32
N ILE A 230 13.81 3.98 -5.30
CA ILE A 230 14.27 5.00 -4.37
C ILE A 230 13.80 6.35 -4.89
N TRP A 231 13.14 7.14 -4.04
CA TRP A 231 12.72 8.48 -4.36
C TRP A 231 13.88 9.46 -4.22
N LYS A 232 14.10 10.25 -5.27
CA LYS A 232 15.14 11.29 -5.37
C LYS A 232 14.57 12.57 -6.00
N ASP A 233 14.02 12.47 -7.21
CA ASP A 233 13.52 13.63 -7.95
C ASP A 233 12.09 14.01 -7.53
N TYR A 234 11.26 13.05 -7.07
CA TYR A 234 9.83 13.25 -6.76
C TYR A 234 9.50 13.19 -5.25
N ILE A 235 10.48 13.49 -4.37
CA ILE A 235 10.30 13.44 -2.91
C ILE A 235 9.17 14.35 -2.43
N ALA A 236 9.11 15.58 -2.90
CA ALA A 236 8.05 16.51 -2.52
C ALA A 236 6.67 16.03 -2.99
N ASP A 237 6.60 15.47 -4.19
CA ASP A 237 5.37 14.97 -4.79
C ASP A 237 4.84 13.74 -4.04
N ILE A 238 5.70 12.78 -3.67
CA ILE A 238 5.26 11.59 -2.92
C ILE A 238 4.83 11.94 -1.49
N ILE A 239 5.52 12.85 -0.81
CA ILE A 239 5.12 13.33 0.51
C ILE A 239 3.75 14.01 0.45
N GLU A 240 3.52 14.88 -0.53
CA GLU A 240 2.23 15.55 -0.69
C GLU A 240 1.11 14.56 -1.06
N THR A 241 1.42 13.54 -1.87
CA THR A 241 0.50 12.44 -2.17
C THR A 241 0.10 11.70 -0.90
N TYR A 242 1.05 11.32 -0.06
CA TYR A 242 0.78 10.64 1.21
C TYR A 242 -0.04 11.50 2.17
N LYS A 243 0.22 12.81 2.25
CA LYS A 243 -0.61 13.75 3.05
C LYS A 243 -2.06 13.76 2.59
N GLY A 244 -2.29 13.86 1.28
CA GLY A 244 -3.65 13.86 0.72
C GLY A 244 -4.39 12.57 1.02
N ILE A 245 -3.75 11.41 0.84
CA ILE A 245 -4.35 10.11 1.11
C ILE A 245 -4.59 9.92 2.61
N ALA A 246 -3.62 10.24 3.47
CA ALA A 246 -3.75 10.10 4.92
C ALA A 246 -4.89 10.98 5.49
N ALA A 247 -5.11 12.15 4.91
CA ALA A 247 -6.25 13.00 5.21
C ALA A 247 -7.58 12.49 4.62
N GLN A 248 -7.54 11.40 3.85
CA GLN A 248 -8.67 10.86 3.08
C GLN A 248 -9.35 11.95 2.22
N LYS A 249 -8.53 12.74 1.54
CA LYS A 249 -9.02 13.75 0.59
C LYS A 249 -9.72 13.04 -0.57
N VAL A 250 -10.90 13.52 -0.93
CA VAL A 250 -11.68 12.99 -2.06
C VAL A 250 -11.66 13.95 -3.23
N GLU A 251 -11.72 13.39 -4.43
CA GLU A 251 -11.83 14.10 -5.70
C GLU A 251 -13.29 14.06 -6.20
N ASN A 252 -13.66 14.93 -7.14
CA ASN A 252 -14.97 14.89 -7.78
C ASN A 252 -15.10 13.70 -8.72
N LYS A 253 -15.01 12.50 -8.14
CA LYS A 253 -14.94 11.22 -8.82
C LYS A 253 -16.01 10.27 -8.31
N ALA A 254 -16.68 9.56 -9.23
CA ALA A 254 -17.58 8.44 -8.96
C ALA A 254 -16.94 7.14 -9.44
N VAL A 255 -16.92 6.13 -8.56
CA VAL A 255 -16.45 4.78 -8.90
C VAL A 255 -17.59 3.80 -8.73
N ILE A 256 -17.89 3.08 -9.79
CA ILE A 256 -18.95 2.07 -9.83
C ILE A 256 -18.30 0.70 -9.96
N VAL A 257 -18.57 -0.16 -8.98
CA VAL A 257 -18.00 -1.51 -8.90
C VAL A 257 -19.13 -2.52 -8.94
N TYR A 258 -19.08 -3.50 -9.83
CA TYR A 258 -20.18 -4.46 -9.93
C TYR A 258 -19.74 -5.86 -10.39
N GLU A 259 -20.68 -6.80 -10.23
CA GLU A 259 -20.62 -8.11 -10.86
C GLU A 259 -21.95 -8.45 -11.53
N SER A 260 -21.88 -9.04 -12.73
CA SER A 260 -23.08 -9.37 -13.52
C SER A 260 -22.83 -10.58 -14.42
N VAL A 261 -23.81 -11.48 -14.49
CA VAL A 261 -23.80 -12.61 -15.47
C VAL A 261 -24.60 -12.27 -16.72
N TRP A 262 -25.85 -11.83 -16.55
CA TRP A 262 -26.79 -11.62 -17.66
C TRP A 262 -26.95 -10.15 -18.06
N LYS A 263 -26.00 -9.29 -17.67
CA LYS A 263 -25.91 -7.86 -17.98
C LYS A 263 -26.99 -6.96 -17.31
N HIS A 264 -27.94 -7.48 -16.55
CA HIS A 264 -28.97 -6.63 -15.94
C HIS A 264 -28.33 -5.64 -14.94
N THR A 265 -27.44 -6.12 -14.05
CA THR A 265 -26.68 -5.26 -13.13
C THR A 265 -25.74 -4.31 -13.90
N GLN A 266 -25.17 -4.75 -15.01
CA GLN A 266 -24.33 -3.91 -15.88
C GLN A 266 -25.12 -2.73 -16.45
N GLN A 267 -26.35 -2.94 -16.94
CA GLN A 267 -27.19 -1.86 -17.46
C GLN A 267 -27.48 -0.79 -16.40
N ILE A 268 -27.71 -1.21 -15.13
CA ILE A 268 -27.86 -0.26 -14.03
C ILE A 268 -26.54 0.53 -13.81
N ALA A 269 -25.40 -0.17 -13.77
CA ALA A 269 -24.09 0.46 -13.60
C ALA A 269 -23.78 1.48 -14.70
N GLU A 270 -24.07 1.15 -15.95
CA GLU A 270 -23.88 2.03 -17.11
C GLU A 270 -24.79 3.26 -17.03
N SER A 271 -26.07 3.09 -16.68
CA SER A 271 -27.00 4.21 -16.53
C SER A 271 -26.60 5.15 -15.39
N LEU A 272 -26.17 4.62 -14.25
CA LEU A 272 -25.60 5.44 -13.15
C LEU A 272 -24.36 6.19 -13.63
N ALA A 273 -23.49 5.54 -14.40
CA ALA A 273 -22.26 6.14 -14.91
C ALA A 273 -22.54 7.32 -15.84
N GLU A 274 -23.48 7.17 -16.77
CA GLU A 274 -23.94 8.25 -17.66
C GLU A 274 -24.48 9.45 -16.85
N GLY A 275 -25.29 9.19 -15.82
CA GLY A 275 -25.84 10.24 -14.97
C GLY A 275 -24.76 11.00 -14.18
N PHE A 276 -23.78 10.31 -13.59
CA PHE A 276 -22.64 10.96 -12.93
C PHE A 276 -21.77 11.75 -13.90
N SER A 277 -21.53 11.21 -15.10
CA SER A 277 -20.76 11.88 -16.16
C SER A 277 -21.45 13.15 -16.63
N ASP A 278 -22.76 13.09 -16.88
CA ASP A 278 -23.58 14.27 -17.27
C ASP A 278 -23.58 15.37 -16.19
N ALA A 279 -23.46 14.96 -14.91
CA ALA A 279 -23.31 15.87 -13.78
C ALA A 279 -21.85 16.40 -13.58
N GLY A 280 -20.92 16.07 -14.48
CA GLY A 280 -19.55 16.59 -14.49
C GLY A 280 -18.59 15.91 -13.51
N MET A 281 -18.86 14.69 -13.08
CA MET A 281 -17.92 13.89 -12.30
C MET A 281 -16.95 13.09 -13.21
N ASP A 282 -15.72 12.83 -12.74
CA ASP A 282 -14.86 11.78 -13.33
C ASP A 282 -15.43 10.42 -12.95
N VAL A 283 -15.77 9.60 -13.94
CA VAL A 283 -16.46 8.32 -13.70
C VAL A 283 -15.59 7.14 -14.09
N LYS A 284 -15.48 6.17 -13.19
CA LYS A 284 -14.82 4.88 -13.45
C LYS A 284 -15.81 3.74 -13.17
N VAL A 285 -15.84 2.76 -14.08
CA VAL A 285 -16.72 1.60 -13.97
C VAL A 285 -15.89 0.33 -14.02
N TYR A 286 -16.05 -0.53 -13.01
CA TYR A 286 -15.26 -1.75 -12.87
C TYR A 286 -16.15 -2.97 -12.63
N LYS A 287 -16.00 -3.96 -13.50
CA LYS A 287 -16.53 -5.29 -13.26
C LYS A 287 -15.48 -6.14 -12.56
N LEU A 288 -15.81 -6.69 -11.40
CA LEU A 288 -14.84 -7.35 -10.52
C LEU A 288 -14.21 -8.60 -11.14
N SER A 289 -14.95 -9.35 -11.98
CA SER A 289 -14.38 -10.50 -12.70
C SER A 289 -13.36 -10.13 -13.78
N ASP A 290 -13.34 -8.89 -14.22
CA ASP A 290 -12.54 -8.45 -15.38
C ASP A 290 -11.43 -7.45 -14.94
N THR A 291 -11.40 -7.09 -13.64
CA THR A 291 -10.49 -6.04 -13.12
C THR A 291 -9.78 -6.50 -11.85
N LYS A 292 -8.47 -6.25 -11.78
CA LYS A 292 -7.69 -6.51 -10.57
C LYS A 292 -8.21 -5.69 -9.38
N SER A 293 -8.38 -6.36 -8.23
CA SER A 293 -8.85 -5.71 -7.00
C SER A 293 -7.94 -4.54 -6.58
N SER A 294 -6.63 -4.66 -6.78
CA SER A 294 -5.65 -3.60 -6.47
C SER A 294 -5.95 -2.29 -7.20
N ILE A 295 -6.34 -2.36 -8.47
CA ILE A 295 -6.73 -1.19 -9.26
C ILE A 295 -8.01 -0.58 -8.69
N VAL A 296 -9.02 -1.40 -8.39
CA VAL A 296 -10.29 -0.91 -7.83
C VAL A 296 -10.06 -0.23 -6.49
N MET A 297 -9.22 -0.80 -5.61
CA MET A 297 -8.83 -0.19 -4.34
C MET A 297 -8.18 1.18 -4.52
N ARG A 298 -7.24 1.32 -5.46
CA ARG A 298 -6.63 2.61 -5.78
C ARG A 298 -7.66 3.64 -6.23
N GLU A 299 -8.61 3.25 -7.08
CA GLU A 299 -9.59 4.16 -7.65
C GLU A 299 -10.66 4.60 -6.63
N ILE A 300 -11.07 3.72 -5.72
CA ILE A 300 -12.02 4.11 -4.67
C ILE A 300 -11.38 4.96 -3.57
N MET A 301 -10.07 4.90 -3.41
CA MET A 301 -9.36 5.57 -2.32
C MET A 301 -9.61 7.09 -2.28
N ASP A 302 -9.63 7.74 -3.43
CA ASP A 302 -9.87 9.18 -3.56
C ASP A 302 -11.24 9.53 -4.19
N ALA A 303 -12.12 8.54 -4.45
CA ALA A 303 -13.46 8.79 -4.97
C ALA A 303 -14.37 9.42 -3.91
N LYS A 304 -15.17 10.39 -4.31
CA LYS A 304 -16.22 11.01 -3.49
C LYS A 304 -17.49 10.14 -3.42
N VAL A 305 -17.81 9.47 -4.54
CA VAL A 305 -18.95 8.57 -4.65
C VAL A 305 -18.47 7.16 -5.01
N VAL A 306 -18.97 6.16 -4.30
CA VAL A 306 -18.71 4.73 -4.56
C VAL A 306 -20.02 3.98 -4.65
N CYS A 307 -20.32 3.43 -5.82
CA CYS A 307 -21.51 2.59 -6.03
C CYS A 307 -21.08 1.12 -6.15
N ILE A 308 -21.75 0.22 -5.42
CA ILE A 308 -21.43 -1.20 -5.46
C ILE A 308 -22.66 -2.01 -5.82
N GLY A 309 -22.54 -2.89 -6.83
CA GLY A 309 -23.65 -3.66 -7.36
C GLY A 309 -23.38 -5.14 -7.57
N SER A 310 -24.44 -5.94 -7.47
CA SER A 310 -24.38 -7.38 -7.70
C SER A 310 -25.64 -7.92 -8.37
N GLY A 311 -25.46 -8.93 -9.21
CA GLY A 311 -26.57 -9.85 -9.49
C GLY A 311 -26.87 -10.69 -8.24
N THR A 312 -28.09 -11.22 -8.14
CA THR A 312 -28.47 -12.15 -7.08
C THR A 312 -28.17 -13.59 -7.49
N TYR A 313 -27.32 -14.26 -6.73
CA TYR A 313 -26.88 -15.64 -6.91
C TYR A 313 -27.38 -16.51 -5.76
N ASN A 314 -28.32 -17.40 -6.00
CA ASN A 314 -28.84 -18.30 -4.95
C ASN A 314 -29.19 -17.56 -3.64
N ASN A 315 -29.89 -16.44 -3.76
CA ASN A 315 -30.31 -15.54 -2.67
C ASN A 315 -29.17 -14.79 -1.93
N VAL A 316 -27.95 -14.75 -2.50
CA VAL A 316 -26.82 -13.96 -1.96
C VAL A 316 -26.20 -13.10 -3.05
N MET A 317 -25.32 -12.17 -2.69
CA MET A 317 -24.51 -11.42 -3.65
C MET A 317 -23.46 -12.32 -4.33
N ALA A 318 -22.93 -11.89 -5.47
CA ALA A 318 -21.83 -12.56 -6.14
C ALA A 318 -20.62 -12.73 -5.19
N PRO A 319 -19.94 -13.90 -5.21
CA PRO A 319 -18.76 -14.12 -4.34
C PRO A 319 -17.67 -13.06 -4.47
N SER A 320 -17.42 -12.55 -5.69
CA SER A 320 -16.46 -11.48 -5.94
C SER A 320 -16.85 -10.17 -5.24
N VAL A 321 -18.13 -9.82 -5.22
CA VAL A 321 -18.64 -8.65 -4.49
C VAL A 321 -18.52 -8.84 -2.98
N ALA A 322 -18.83 -10.03 -2.48
CA ALA A 322 -18.71 -10.35 -1.06
C ALA A 322 -17.26 -10.26 -0.59
N ALA A 323 -16.32 -10.80 -1.37
CA ALA A 323 -14.88 -10.71 -1.11
C ALA A 323 -14.37 -9.26 -1.14
N PHE A 324 -14.81 -8.48 -2.13
CA PHE A 324 -14.45 -7.08 -2.24
C PHE A 324 -14.96 -6.23 -1.07
N LEU A 325 -16.21 -6.43 -0.66
CA LEU A 325 -16.81 -5.76 0.50
C LEU A 325 -16.06 -6.12 1.81
N GLU A 326 -15.61 -7.36 1.96
CA GLU A 326 -14.78 -7.74 3.11
C GLU A 326 -13.39 -7.11 3.04
N HIS A 327 -12.79 -7.00 1.86
CA HIS A 327 -11.50 -6.34 1.65
C HIS A 327 -11.55 -4.85 2.04
N ILE A 328 -12.61 -4.12 1.67
CA ILE A 328 -12.73 -2.68 1.99
C ILE A 328 -13.18 -2.41 3.43
N ARG A 329 -13.72 -3.40 4.13
CA ARG A 329 -14.29 -3.23 5.48
C ARG A 329 -13.33 -2.60 6.51
N PRO A 330 -12.02 -2.96 6.56
CA PRO A 330 -11.09 -2.36 7.51
C PRO A 330 -10.67 -0.92 7.15
N CYS A 331 -10.90 -0.44 5.93
CA CYS A 331 -10.44 0.87 5.47
C CYS A 331 -11.08 2.05 6.20
N LYS A 332 -12.30 1.87 6.74
CA LYS A 332 -13.01 2.91 7.52
C LYS A 332 -12.98 4.27 6.83
N PHE A 333 -13.43 4.28 5.59
CA PHE A 333 -13.47 5.46 4.75
C PHE A 333 -14.17 6.65 5.44
N LYS A 334 -13.68 7.85 5.12
CA LYS A 334 -14.29 9.12 5.51
C LYS A 334 -14.63 9.91 4.25
N ASN A 335 -15.61 10.80 4.37
CA ASN A 335 -15.99 11.70 3.26
C ASN A 335 -16.45 11.00 1.98
N LYS A 336 -16.93 9.75 2.07
CA LYS A 336 -17.44 8.99 0.93
C LYS A 336 -18.91 8.74 1.06
N LYS A 337 -19.62 8.96 -0.04
CA LYS A 337 -21.05 8.63 -0.18
C LYS A 337 -21.22 7.51 -1.20
N GLY A 338 -22.33 6.81 -1.17
CA GLY A 338 -22.56 5.74 -2.13
C GLY A 338 -23.97 5.23 -2.19
N VAL A 339 -24.25 4.44 -3.20
CA VAL A 339 -25.49 3.71 -3.37
C VAL A 339 -25.23 2.26 -3.73
N ALA A 340 -25.92 1.35 -3.08
CA ALA A 340 -25.93 -0.07 -3.43
C ALA A 340 -26.99 -0.37 -4.47
N PHE A 341 -26.68 -1.27 -5.41
CA PHE A 341 -27.64 -1.68 -6.42
C PHE A 341 -27.59 -3.19 -6.70
N ALA A 342 -28.72 -3.77 -7.07
CA ALA A 342 -28.77 -5.19 -7.44
C ALA A 342 -29.84 -5.47 -8.49
N ALA A 343 -29.53 -6.44 -9.37
CA ALA A 343 -30.53 -7.10 -10.20
C ALA A 343 -30.89 -8.48 -9.62
N HIS A 344 -32.19 -8.80 -9.62
CA HIS A 344 -32.73 -10.03 -9.03
C HIS A 344 -33.90 -10.61 -9.83
N GLY A 345 -34.21 -11.87 -9.60
CA GLY A 345 -35.46 -12.48 -10.04
C GLY A 345 -36.51 -12.47 -8.89
N TRP A 346 -36.37 -13.41 -7.97
CA TRP A 346 -37.35 -13.66 -6.91
C TRP A 346 -36.89 -13.25 -5.50
N PHE A 347 -35.66 -12.79 -5.32
CA PHE A 347 -35.08 -12.41 -4.03
C PHE A 347 -34.37 -11.06 -4.11
N ASN A 348 -34.89 -10.05 -3.41
CA ASN A 348 -34.52 -8.63 -3.56
C ASN A 348 -33.73 -8.04 -2.36
N GLN A 349 -33.10 -8.87 -1.51
CA GLN A 349 -32.41 -8.37 -0.32
C GLN A 349 -30.92 -8.05 -0.55
N VAL A 350 -30.36 -8.43 -1.68
CA VAL A 350 -28.92 -8.33 -1.96
C VAL A 350 -28.42 -6.87 -1.93
N ALA A 351 -29.15 -5.93 -2.53
CA ALA A 351 -28.76 -4.52 -2.50
C ALA A 351 -28.70 -3.97 -1.07
N LYS A 352 -29.64 -4.36 -0.22
CA LYS A 352 -29.66 -3.94 1.20
C LYS A 352 -28.49 -4.54 1.99
N GLU A 353 -28.11 -5.78 1.69
CA GLU A 353 -26.94 -6.40 2.31
C GLU A 353 -25.65 -5.69 1.88
N ILE A 354 -25.50 -5.34 0.59
CA ILE A 354 -24.39 -4.56 0.07
C ILE A 354 -24.31 -3.22 0.80
N ASP A 355 -25.41 -2.48 0.88
CA ASP A 355 -25.49 -1.19 1.56
C ASP A 355 -25.04 -1.27 3.02
N THR A 356 -25.49 -2.29 3.75
CA THR A 356 -25.10 -2.53 5.13
C THR A 356 -23.55 -2.71 5.24
N ARG A 357 -22.94 -3.47 4.32
CA ARG A 357 -21.49 -3.70 4.32
C ARG A 357 -20.71 -2.47 3.87
N MET A 358 -21.24 -1.67 2.93
CA MET A 358 -20.68 -0.37 2.55
C MET A 358 -20.60 0.57 3.76
N GLN A 359 -21.68 0.68 4.53
CA GLN A 359 -21.71 1.48 5.76
C GLN A 359 -20.69 0.98 6.81
N GLN A 360 -20.51 -0.33 6.95
CA GLN A 360 -19.48 -0.92 7.82
C GLN A 360 -18.06 -0.53 7.41
N SER A 361 -17.82 -0.25 6.12
CA SER A 361 -16.54 0.24 5.61
C SER A 361 -16.39 1.76 5.70
N GLY A 362 -17.42 2.48 6.15
CA GLY A 362 -17.42 3.94 6.28
C GLY A 362 -17.94 4.71 5.05
N ILE A 363 -18.55 4.01 4.09
CA ILE A 363 -19.22 4.65 2.95
C ILE A 363 -20.66 4.96 3.37
N GLU A 364 -21.03 6.24 3.42
CA GLU A 364 -22.35 6.70 3.83
C GLU A 364 -23.36 6.47 2.70
N SER A 365 -24.51 5.85 3.02
CA SER A 365 -25.62 5.72 2.06
C SER A 365 -26.22 7.10 1.78
N CYS A 366 -26.27 7.50 0.54
CA CYS A 366 -26.78 8.81 0.13
C CYS A 366 -28.07 8.75 -0.70
N HIS A 367 -28.57 7.55 -0.94
CA HIS A 367 -29.83 7.28 -1.62
C HIS A 367 -30.37 5.92 -1.20
N ASP A 368 -31.64 5.66 -1.40
CA ASP A 368 -32.24 4.33 -1.26
C ASP A 368 -31.57 3.33 -2.20
N VAL A 369 -31.50 2.07 -1.77
CA VAL A 369 -30.89 1.02 -2.60
C VAL A 369 -31.66 0.83 -3.91
N VAL A 370 -30.94 0.65 -5.01
CA VAL A 370 -31.52 0.38 -6.32
C VAL A 370 -31.74 -1.13 -6.49
N ASN A 371 -32.99 -1.54 -6.61
CA ASN A 371 -33.37 -2.94 -6.85
C ASN A 371 -34.08 -3.08 -8.19
N GLN A 372 -33.55 -3.92 -9.07
CA GLN A 372 -34.12 -4.20 -10.39
C GLN A 372 -34.58 -5.65 -10.48
N CYS A 373 -35.87 -5.83 -10.80
CA CYS A 373 -36.42 -7.15 -11.11
C CYS A 373 -36.18 -7.46 -12.60
N TYR A 374 -35.30 -8.44 -12.90
CA TYR A 374 -34.88 -8.82 -14.25
C TYR A 374 -34.30 -7.66 -15.06
N THR A 375 -34.71 -7.55 -16.34
CA THR A 375 -34.21 -6.55 -17.29
C THR A 375 -34.87 -5.19 -17.01
N PRO A 376 -34.08 -4.11 -16.83
CA PRO A 376 -34.64 -2.76 -16.72
C PRO A 376 -35.27 -2.32 -18.05
N SER A 377 -36.40 -1.63 -17.97
CA SER A 377 -36.99 -0.91 -19.09
C SER A 377 -36.26 0.43 -19.32
N ASP A 378 -36.48 1.05 -20.50
CA ASP A 378 -35.88 2.34 -20.82
C ASP A 378 -36.23 3.43 -19.78
N ASN A 379 -37.48 3.45 -19.28
CA ASN A 379 -37.89 4.37 -18.23
C ASN A 379 -37.11 4.15 -16.92
N GLN A 380 -36.87 2.89 -16.53
CA GLN A 380 -36.10 2.57 -15.33
C GLN A 380 -34.62 2.93 -15.49
N LEU A 381 -34.06 2.78 -16.68
CA LEU A 381 -32.70 3.24 -16.97
C LEU A 381 -32.61 4.77 -16.84
N GLU A 382 -33.61 5.51 -17.36
CA GLU A 382 -33.70 6.97 -17.18
C GLU A 382 -33.82 7.35 -15.69
N ASP A 383 -34.58 6.59 -14.90
CA ASP A 383 -34.69 6.82 -13.46
C ASP A 383 -33.31 6.67 -12.78
N TYR A 384 -32.51 5.64 -13.11
CA TYR A 384 -31.17 5.43 -12.54
C TYR A 384 -30.19 6.51 -12.97
N PHE A 385 -30.26 6.97 -14.21
CA PHE A 385 -29.52 8.14 -14.69
C PHE A 385 -29.82 9.38 -13.84
N ASN A 386 -31.10 9.65 -13.58
CA ASN A 386 -31.53 10.79 -12.76
C ASN A 386 -31.11 10.66 -11.30
N VAL A 387 -31.16 9.44 -10.72
CA VAL A 387 -30.62 9.14 -9.38
C VAL A 387 -29.15 9.53 -9.27
N ALA A 388 -28.33 9.16 -10.25
CA ALA A 388 -26.93 9.53 -10.25
C ALA A 388 -26.70 11.05 -10.31
N LYS A 389 -27.48 11.76 -11.11
CA LYS A 389 -27.43 13.24 -11.17
C LYS A 389 -27.82 13.89 -9.84
N GLU A 390 -28.83 13.38 -9.18
CA GLU A 390 -29.26 13.86 -7.85
C GLU A 390 -28.16 13.65 -6.81
N ILE A 391 -27.55 12.43 -6.78
CA ILE A 391 -26.44 12.12 -5.88
C ILE A 391 -25.26 13.06 -6.15
N ALA A 392 -24.87 13.26 -7.41
CA ALA A 392 -23.77 14.13 -7.79
C ALA A 392 -24.00 15.57 -7.30
N LYS A 393 -25.22 16.11 -7.48
CA LYS A 393 -25.59 17.44 -7.01
C LYS A 393 -25.48 17.55 -5.48
N ASN A 394 -26.06 16.61 -4.75
CA ASN A 394 -26.02 16.57 -3.27
C ASN A 394 -24.61 16.35 -2.71
N CYS A 395 -23.68 15.91 -3.53
CA CYS A 395 -22.28 15.76 -3.15
C CYS A 395 -21.45 17.01 -3.44
N GLN A 396 -21.92 17.94 -4.25
CA GLN A 396 -21.18 19.19 -4.56
C GLN A 396 -21.46 20.29 -3.53
N GLU A 397 -22.57 20.19 -2.80
CA GLU A 397 -22.91 21.05 -1.66
C GLU A 397 -22.17 20.56 -0.38
#